data_c6e3360fc8fa4d2ac31356c5d12feb73
#
_entry.id   c6e3360fc8fa4d2ac31356c5d12feb73
#
_cell.length_a   1.000
_cell.length_b   1.000
_cell.length_c   1.000
_cell.angle_alpha   90.00
_cell.angle_beta   90.00
_cell.angle_gamma   90.00
#
_symmetry.space_group_name_H-M   'P 1'
#
loop_
_entity.id
_entity.type
_entity.pdbx_description
1 polymer ?
#
loop_
_entity_poly.entity_id
_entity_poly.type
_entity_poly.pdbx_seq_one_letter_code
_entity_poly.pdbx_strand_id
1 'polypeptide(L)'
;MNRNLFSIIAVSALIVPTLFSCKTTEANYRAAYEKTIAGREESGAVDSTIYGAQRRSMETVTLNTPDGDVEVRRQMVRIAEEGGGSEEKLHRYNVVVGQFKQLFNAKSMRGRLAEGKYPSAFVIETAEPYYYVVIASYDDVSEARKALDEVRSSGNIVMREPLPFILEGIRRHRPL
;
A
#
# COMPACT_ATOMS: atom_id res chain seq x y z
N MET A 1 24.31 68.95 -1.43
CA MET A 1 24.28 68.05 -0.25
C MET A 1 22.93 67.34 -0.11
N ASN A 2 22.15 67.15 -1.16
CA ASN A 2 20.80 66.53 -1.05
C ASN A 2 20.52 65.35 -1.99
N ARG A 3 21.49 64.94 -2.82
CA ARG A 3 21.30 63.85 -3.79
C ARG A 3 21.32 62.47 -3.13
N ASN A 4 22.11 62.29 -2.09
CA ASN A 4 22.23 61.02 -1.38
C ASN A 4 21.06 60.78 -0.42
N LEU A 5 20.44 61.86 0.11
CA LEU A 5 19.26 61.75 0.97
C LEU A 5 18.03 61.30 0.19
N PHE A 6 17.83 61.78 -1.03
CA PHE A 6 16.74 61.34 -1.93
C PHE A 6 16.91 59.88 -2.35
N SER A 7 18.14 59.38 -2.59
CA SER A 7 18.39 57.99 -2.90
C SER A 7 18.09 57.06 -1.73
N ILE A 8 18.41 57.46 -0.48
CA ILE A 8 18.10 56.65 0.70
C ILE A 8 16.60 56.57 0.95
N ILE A 9 15.87 57.65 0.78
CA ILE A 9 14.41 57.68 0.94
C ILE A 9 13.73 56.84 -0.16
N ALA A 10 14.21 56.89 -1.41
CA ALA A 10 13.66 56.09 -2.51
C ALA A 10 13.91 54.59 -2.31
N VAL A 11 15.04 54.16 -1.77
CA VAL A 11 15.35 52.76 -1.48
C VAL A 11 14.52 52.23 -0.30
N SER A 12 14.32 53.05 0.75
CA SER A 12 13.51 52.66 1.91
C SER A 12 12.00 52.54 1.55
N ALA A 13 11.50 53.37 0.64
CA ALA A 13 10.11 53.28 0.15
C ALA A 13 9.80 52.01 -0.69
N LEU A 14 10.84 51.40 -1.29
CA LEU A 14 10.72 50.20 -2.08
C LEU A 14 10.70 48.91 -1.23
N ILE A 15 11.25 48.94 -0.01
CA ILE A 15 11.39 47.77 0.86
C ILE A 15 10.17 47.55 1.76
N VAL A 16 9.43 48.59 2.09
CA VAL A 16 8.25 48.52 2.97
C VAL A 16 7.08 47.63 2.42
N PRO A 17 6.73 47.65 1.12
CA PRO A 17 5.61 46.82 0.65
C PRO A 17 5.91 45.32 0.59
N THR A 18 7.17 44.88 0.66
CA THR A 18 7.49 43.44 0.59
C THR A 18 7.26 42.70 1.92
N LEU A 19 7.02 43.38 3.02
CA LEU A 19 6.75 42.82 4.34
C LEU A 19 5.25 42.59 4.60
N PHE A 20 4.36 43.03 3.68
CA PHE A 20 2.95 42.68 3.73
C PHE A 20 2.65 41.36 2.97
N SER A 21 3.56 40.39 2.99
CA SER A 21 3.34 39.08 2.46
C SER A 21 2.26 38.37 3.29
N CYS A 22 1.12 38.22 2.68
CA CYS A 22 0.05 37.27 2.96
C CYS A 22 -0.03 36.69 4.38
N LYS A 23 -0.48 37.47 5.34
CA LYS A 23 -1.10 36.90 6.52
C LYS A 23 -2.44 36.30 6.05
N THR A 24 -2.41 35.02 5.72
CA THR A 24 -3.66 34.25 5.56
C THR A 24 -4.37 34.37 6.90
N THR A 25 -5.40 35.20 6.98
CA THR A 25 -6.12 35.43 8.22
C THR A 25 -6.71 34.08 8.67
N GLU A 26 -6.64 33.79 9.95
CA GLU A 26 -7.24 32.58 10.57
C GLU A 26 -8.69 32.35 10.10
N ALA A 27 -9.44 33.43 9.84
CA ALA A 27 -10.77 33.42 9.28
C ALA A 27 -10.82 32.78 7.87
N ASN A 28 -9.84 33.07 6.99
CA ASN A 28 -9.79 32.50 5.65
C ASN A 28 -9.41 31.01 5.69
N TYR A 29 -8.52 30.64 6.63
CA TYR A 29 -8.17 29.24 6.84
C TYR A 29 -9.37 28.44 7.39
N ARG A 30 -10.08 28.99 8.37
CA ARG A 30 -11.26 28.39 8.95
C ARG A 30 -12.38 28.26 7.93
N ALA A 31 -12.66 29.29 7.11
CA ALA A 31 -13.65 29.23 6.04
C ALA A 31 -13.30 28.20 4.95
N ALA A 32 -12.02 28.08 4.58
CA ALA A 32 -11.56 27.07 3.65
C ALA A 32 -11.69 25.65 4.24
N TYR A 33 -11.37 25.49 5.53
CA TYR A 33 -11.48 24.24 6.25
C TYR A 33 -12.95 23.79 6.40
N GLU A 34 -13.85 24.69 6.81
CA GLU A 34 -15.29 24.42 6.93
C GLU A 34 -15.89 24.07 5.58
N LYS A 35 -15.51 24.76 4.50
CA LYS A 35 -15.95 24.46 3.15
C LYS A 35 -15.46 23.08 2.67
N THR A 36 -14.26 22.68 3.09
CA THR A 36 -13.70 21.37 2.75
C THR A 36 -14.42 20.25 3.54
N ILE A 37 -14.77 20.51 4.80
CA ILE A 37 -15.55 19.54 5.62
C ILE A 37 -16.98 19.42 5.10
N ALA A 38 -17.68 20.53 4.83
CA ALA A 38 -19.03 20.52 4.27
C ALA A 38 -19.08 19.79 2.92
N GLY A 39 -18.11 20.04 2.04
CA GLY A 39 -17.97 19.30 0.78
C GLY A 39 -17.64 17.81 0.97
N ARG A 40 -17.04 17.46 2.09
CA ARG A 40 -16.72 16.06 2.44
C ARG A 40 -17.92 15.32 3.00
N GLU A 41 -18.80 16.00 3.72
CA GLU A 41 -20.06 15.43 4.23
C GLU A 41 -21.06 15.23 3.08
N GLU A 42 -21.11 16.13 2.09
CA GLU A 42 -21.91 15.94 0.89
C GLU A 42 -21.35 14.85 -0.04
N SER A 43 -20.02 14.69 -0.11
CA SER A 43 -19.34 13.61 -0.83
C SER A 43 -19.37 12.27 -0.10
N GLY A 44 -19.68 12.26 1.19
CA GLY A 44 -19.64 11.08 2.05
C GLY A 44 -20.57 9.95 1.62
N ALA A 45 -21.65 10.26 0.91
CA ALA A 45 -22.55 9.25 0.37
C ALA A 45 -21.97 8.52 -0.85
N VAL A 46 -21.11 9.17 -1.64
CA VAL A 46 -20.47 8.56 -2.82
C VAL A 46 -19.22 7.78 -2.41
N ASP A 47 -18.51 8.29 -1.41
CA ASP A 47 -17.26 7.72 -0.90
C ASP A 47 -17.48 6.39 -0.15
N SER A 48 -18.60 6.24 0.57
CA SER A 48 -18.92 5.01 1.32
C SER A 48 -19.19 3.81 0.40
N THR A 49 -19.70 4.02 -0.81
CA THR A 49 -19.93 2.93 -1.77
C THR A 49 -18.65 2.50 -2.48
N ILE A 50 -17.74 3.44 -2.77
CA ILE A 50 -16.45 3.16 -3.38
C ILE A 50 -15.53 2.50 -2.36
N TYR A 51 -15.42 3.04 -1.15
CA TYR A 51 -14.65 2.43 -0.06
C TYR A 51 -15.30 1.16 0.50
N GLY A 52 -16.61 1.02 0.41
CA GLY A 52 -17.31 -0.21 0.76
C GLY A 52 -17.05 -1.34 -0.24
N ALA A 53 -16.88 -1.02 -1.52
CA ALA A 53 -16.44 -1.98 -2.52
C ALA A 53 -14.95 -2.34 -2.33
N GLN A 54 -14.13 -1.39 -1.91
CA GLN A 54 -12.69 -1.55 -1.67
C GLN A 54 -12.42 -2.29 -0.34
N ARG A 55 -13.22 -2.08 0.71
CA ARG A 55 -13.15 -2.90 1.94
C ARG A 55 -13.58 -4.34 1.72
N ARG A 56 -14.52 -4.59 0.80
CA ARG A 56 -14.89 -5.97 0.39
C ARG A 56 -13.78 -6.69 -0.35
N SER A 57 -12.75 -5.98 -0.82
CA SER A 57 -11.56 -6.56 -1.44
C SER A 57 -10.54 -7.11 -0.44
N MET A 58 -10.71 -6.87 0.86
CA MET A 58 -9.84 -7.37 1.94
C MET A 58 -10.71 -8.08 2.99
N GLU A 59 -11.27 -9.21 2.62
CA GLU A 59 -12.05 -10.04 3.54
C GLU A 59 -11.14 -11.09 4.18
N THR A 60 -11.17 -11.19 5.51
CA THR A 60 -10.56 -12.31 6.22
C THR A 60 -11.62 -13.37 6.41
N VAL A 61 -11.35 -14.57 5.91
CA VAL A 61 -12.22 -15.72 5.98
C VAL A 61 -11.51 -16.83 6.73
N THR A 62 -12.20 -17.47 7.67
CA THR A 62 -11.72 -18.68 8.32
C THR A 62 -12.15 -19.89 7.51
N LEU A 63 -11.18 -20.68 7.06
CA LEU A 63 -11.41 -21.93 6.34
C LEU A 63 -11.10 -23.11 7.27
N ASN A 64 -11.97 -24.10 7.28
CA ASN A 64 -11.75 -25.34 8.01
C ASN A 64 -10.88 -26.28 7.16
N THR A 65 -9.79 -26.77 7.74
CA THR A 65 -8.90 -27.77 7.12
C THR A 65 -8.79 -28.99 8.02
N PRO A 66 -8.37 -30.15 7.51
CA PRO A 66 -8.15 -31.35 8.33
C PRO A 66 -7.21 -31.12 9.51
N ASP A 67 -6.26 -30.19 9.35
CA ASP A 67 -5.28 -29.84 10.37
C ASP A 67 -5.75 -28.67 11.28
N GLY A 68 -7.06 -28.29 11.20
CA GLY A 68 -7.70 -27.21 11.96
C GLY A 68 -8.00 -25.96 11.13
N ASP A 69 -8.57 -24.95 11.76
CA ASP A 69 -8.97 -23.72 11.12
C ASP A 69 -7.77 -22.87 10.71
N VAL A 70 -7.88 -22.19 9.57
CA VAL A 70 -6.87 -21.26 9.06
C VAL A 70 -7.52 -19.97 8.59
N GLU A 71 -6.94 -18.84 9.02
CA GLU A 71 -7.34 -17.53 8.53
C GLU A 71 -6.69 -17.24 7.19
N VAL A 72 -7.54 -16.91 6.21
CA VAL A 72 -7.14 -16.59 4.85
C VAL A 72 -7.63 -15.19 4.51
N ARG A 73 -6.75 -14.35 3.99
CA ARG A 73 -7.12 -13.03 3.48
C ARG A 73 -7.46 -13.14 2.02
N ARG A 74 -8.65 -12.67 1.65
CA ARG A 74 -9.13 -12.68 0.26
C ARG A 74 -8.92 -11.31 -0.35
N GLN A 75 -8.22 -11.23 -1.49
CA GLN A 75 -7.95 -9.97 -2.16
C GLN A 75 -7.76 -10.15 -3.67
N MET A 76 -8.14 -9.13 -4.45
CA MET A 76 -7.82 -9.05 -5.87
C MET A 76 -6.33 -8.80 -6.05
N VAL A 77 -5.67 -9.65 -6.84
CA VAL A 77 -4.22 -9.59 -7.08
C VAL A 77 -3.88 -9.82 -8.55
N ARG A 78 -2.69 -9.38 -8.92
CA ARG A 78 -2.04 -9.71 -10.18
C ARG A 78 -0.54 -9.87 -9.93
N ILE A 79 0.16 -10.50 -10.85
CA ILE A 79 1.62 -10.54 -10.82
C ILE A 79 2.16 -9.12 -11.01
N ALA A 80 3.06 -8.69 -10.14
CA ALA A 80 3.73 -7.40 -10.28
C ALA A 80 4.69 -7.43 -11.48
N GLU A 81 4.80 -6.29 -12.16
CA GLU A 81 5.74 -6.13 -13.26
C GLU A 81 7.17 -6.39 -12.78
N GLU A 82 7.91 -7.23 -13.52
CA GLU A 82 9.24 -7.71 -13.14
C GLU A 82 9.31 -8.35 -11.72
N GLY A 83 8.17 -8.81 -11.19
CA GLY A 83 8.07 -9.45 -9.88
C GLY A 83 8.64 -10.87 -9.81
N GLY A 84 9.13 -11.42 -10.93
CA GLY A 84 9.71 -12.76 -10.99
C GLY A 84 8.69 -13.90 -11.01
N GLY A 85 7.41 -13.59 -11.08
CA GLY A 85 6.29 -14.52 -11.22
C GLY A 85 5.77 -14.59 -12.65
N SER A 86 4.91 -15.57 -12.89
CA SER A 86 4.07 -15.68 -14.09
C SER A 86 2.64 -16.02 -13.66
N GLU A 87 1.66 -15.76 -14.52
CA GLU A 87 0.26 -16.10 -14.25
C GLU A 87 0.04 -17.60 -13.94
N GLU A 88 0.89 -18.45 -14.49
CA GLU A 88 0.87 -19.90 -14.25
C GLU A 88 1.32 -20.28 -12.84
N LYS A 89 2.19 -19.46 -12.22
CA LYS A 89 2.68 -19.66 -10.86
C LYS A 89 1.74 -19.12 -9.79
N LEU A 90 0.79 -18.29 -10.17
CA LEU A 90 -0.18 -17.69 -9.26
C LEU A 90 -1.37 -18.65 -9.09
N HIS A 91 -1.33 -19.44 -8.04
CA HIS A 91 -2.43 -20.31 -7.63
C HIS A 91 -3.37 -19.58 -6.67
N ARG A 92 -4.39 -20.29 -6.19
CA ARG A 92 -5.44 -19.71 -5.34
C ARG A 92 -4.92 -19.24 -3.98
N TYR A 93 -4.09 -20.04 -3.31
CA TYR A 93 -3.60 -19.75 -1.96
C TYR A 93 -2.11 -19.46 -1.97
N ASN A 94 -1.75 -18.27 -1.52
CA ASN A 94 -0.40 -17.73 -1.60
C ASN A 94 0.16 -17.47 -0.21
N VAL A 95 1.33 -18.01 0.11
CA VAL A 95 2.02 -17.76 1.38
C VAL A 95 2.82 -16.47 1.29
N VAL A 96 2.33 -15.43 1.97
CA VAL A 96 2.88 -14.08 1.96
C VAL A 96 3.82 -13.89 3.15
N VAL A 97 5.05 -13.44 2.88
CA VAL A 97 6.08 -13.19 3.90
C VAL A 97 6.57 -11.74 3.92
N GLY A 98 6.12 -10.91 2.99
CA GLY A 98 6.48 -9.50 2.93
C GLY A 98 5.35 -8.65 2.38
N GLN A 99 5.20 -7.43 2.94
CA GLN A 99 4.22 -6.43 2.50
C GLN A 99 4.92 -5.08 2.38
N PHE A 100 4.84 -4.46 1.21
CA PHE A 100 5.53 -3.21 0.89
C PHE A 100 4.61 -2.24 0.14
N LYS A 101 4.84 -0.94 0.34
CA LYS A 101 4.21 0.12 -0.46
C LYS A 101 4.97 0.43 -1.75
N GLN A 102 6.21 -0.01 -1.85
CA GLN A 102 7.09 0.24 -2.99
C GLN A 102 7.54 -1.07 -3.62
N LEU A 103 7.37 -1.18 -4.93
CA LEU A 103 7.76 -2.35 -5.72
C LEU A 103 9.26 -2.68 -5.56
N PHE A 104 10.11 -1.65 -5.54
CA PHE A 104 11.56 -1.82 -5.38
C PHE A 104 11.91 -2.62 -4.11
N ASN A 105 11.29 -2.30 -2.97
CA ASN A 105 11.53 -2.99 -1.71
C ASN A 105 11.04 -4.45 -1.75
N ALA A 106 9.90 -4.69 -2.37
CA ALA A 106 9.37 -6.03 -2.57
C ALA A 106 10.30 -6.87 -3.47
N LYS A 107 10.76 -6.32 -4.60
CA LYS A 107 11.72 -6.97 -5.51
C LYS A 107 13.05 -7.27 -4.81
N SER A 108 13.55 -6.34 -3.99
CA SER A 108 14.77 -6.51 -3.21
C SER A 108 14.65 -7.66 -2.21
N MET A 109 13.52 -7.75 -1.48
CA MET A 109 13.27 -8.89 -0.58
C MET A 109 13.15 -10.20 -1.37
N ARG A 110 12.37 -10.20 -2.44
CA ARG A 110 12.22 -11.37 -3.32
C ARG A 110 13.57 -11.87 -3.83
N GLY A 111 14.48 -10.98 -4.27
CA GLY A 111 15.84 -11.35 -4.73
C GLY A 111 16.60 -12.13 -3.67
N ARG A 112 16.67 -11.60 -2.45
CA ARG A 112 17.34 -12.29 -1.33
C ARG A 112 16.73 -13.65 -1.01
N LEU A 113 15.41 -13.78 -1.07
CA LEU A 113 14.72 -15.05 -0.83
C LEU A 113 14.97 -16.06 -1.96
N ALA A 114 15.01 -15.59 -3.21
CA ALA A 114 15.24 -16.42 -4.37
C ALA A 114 16.69 -16.93 -4.47
N GLU A 115 17.67 -16.16 -4.02
CA GLU A 115 19.07 -16.58 -3.90
C GLU A 115 19.25 -17.61 -2.76
N GLY A 116 18.32 -17.66 -1.82
CA GLY A 116 18.35 -18.57 -0.67
C GLY A 116 17.40 -19.76 -0.81
N LYS A 117 16.59 -19.96 0.22
CA LYS A 117 15.69 -21.13 0.37
C LYS A 117 14.48 -21.13 -0.58
N TYR A 118 14.11 -19.97 -1.15
CA TYR A 118 12.86 -19.79 -1.88
C TYR A 118 13.05 -19.33 -3.33
N PRO A 119 13.64 -20.17 -4.21
CA PRO A 119 13.95 -19.78 -5.59
C PRO A 119 12.71 -19.44 -6.42
N SER A 120 11.56 -19.95 -6.03
CA SER A 120 10.28 -19.67 -6.70
C SER A 120 9.57 -18.42 -6.18
N ALA A 121 10.17 -17.65 -5.25
CA ALA A 121 9.55 -16.44 -4.71
C ALA A 121 9.24 -15.42 -5.81
N PHE A 122 8.07 -14.79 -5.70
CA PHE A 122 7.62 -13.77 -6.64
C PHE A 122 6.86 -12.65 -5.92
N VAL A 123 6.58 -11.56 -6.66
CA VAL A 123 5.86 -10.41 -6.14
C VAL A 123 4.51 -10.31 -6.82
N ILE A 124 3.46 -10.12 -6.03
CA ILE A 124 2.12 -9.77 -6.49
C ILE A 124 1.78 -8.36 -6.05
N GLU A 125 0.94 -7.69 -6.82
CA GLU A 125 0.38 -6.41 -6.46
C GLU A 125 -1.13 -6.47 -6.28
N THR A 126 -1.64 -5.62 -5.43
CA THR A 126 -3.05 -5.52 -5.10
C THR A 126 -3.69 -4.31 -5.79
N ALA A 127 -5.02 -4.18 -5.71
CA ALA A 127 -5.73 -2.99 -6.17
C ALA A 127 -5.38 -1.73 -5.35
N GLU A 128 -5.05 -1.91 -4.07
CA GLU A 128 -4.41 -0.91 -3.24
C GLU A 128 -2.89 -0.93 -3.50
N PRO A 129 -2.15 0.17 -3.25
CA PRO A 129 -0.74 0.22 -3.59
C PRO A 129 0.12 -0.61 -2.61
N TYR A 130 -0.16 -1.90 -2.53
CA TYR A 130 0.64 -2.86 -1.78
C TYR A 130 1.22 -3.92 -2.71
N TYR A 131 2.47 -4.27 -2.44
CA TYR A 131 3.22 -5.34 -3.08
C TYR A 131 3.50 -6.42 -2.04
N TYR A 132 3.06 -7.64 -2.32
CA TYR A 132 3.27 -8.79 -1.45
C TYR A 132 4.36 -9.70 -2.02
N VAL A 133 5.28 -10.13 -1.17
CA VAL A 133 6.27 -11.14 -1.51
C VAL A 133 5.73 -12.51 -1.12
N VAL A 134 5.55 -13.35 -2.13
CA VAL A 134 5.03 -14.72 -2.04
C VAL A 134 6.20 -15.69 -2.17
N ILE A 135 6.27 -16.68 -1.30
CA ILE A 135 7.32 -17.74 -1.34
C ILE A 135 6.82 -19.05 -1.90
N ALA A 136 5.53 -19.30 -1.80
CA ALA A 136 4.88 -20.50 -2.29
C ALA A 136 3.42 -20.23 -2.63
N SER A 137 2.88 -20.96 -3.58
CA SER A 137 1.51 -20.81 -4.08
C SER A 137 0.90 -22.18 -4.36
N TYR A 138 -0.35 -22.39 -3.94
CA TYR A 138 -1.02 -23.68 -3.95
C TYR A 138 -2.48 -23.53 -4.36
N ASP A 139 -3.04 -24.59 -4.91
CA ASP A 139 -4.49 -24.68 -5.18
C ASP A 139 -5.27 -25.18 -3.97
N ASP A 140 -4.61 -25.91 -3.07
CA ASP A 140 -5.19 -26.42 -1.82
C ASP A 140 -4.74 -25.61 -0.62
N VAL A 141 -5.70 -25.26 0.26
CA VAL A 141 -5.45 -24.47 1.45
C VAL A 141 -4.66 -25.22 2.51
N SER A 142 -4.79 -26.57 2.58
CA SER A 142 -4.06 -27.39 3.55
C SER A 142 -2.56 -27.43 3.24
N GLU A 143 -2.21 -27.44 1.96
CA GLU A 143 -0.80 -27.33 1.52
C GLU A 143 -0.23 -25.96 1.85
N ALA A 144 -0.99 -24.88 1.58
CA ALA A 144 -0.59 -23.52 1.93
C ALA A 144 -0.40 -23.36 3.44
N ARG A 145 -1.26 -24.00 4.25
CA ARG A 145 -1.13 -24.01 5.71
C ARG A 145 0.16 -24.68 6.17
N LYS A 146 0.47 -25.86 5.65
CA LYS A 146 1.72 -26.56 6.00
C LYS A 146 2.95 -25.71 5.69
N ALA A 147 2.96 -25.08 4.52
CA ALA A 147 4.02 -24.15 4.13
C ALA A 147 4.09 -22.93 5.04
N LEU A 148 2.95 -22.39 5.46
CA LEU A 148 2.88 -21.28 6.42
C LEU A 148 3.51 -21.67 7.78
N ASP A 149 3.15 -22.84 8.31
CA ASP A 149 3.63 -23.34 9.59
C ASP A 149 5.13 -23.67 9.52
N GLU A 150 5.63 -24.19 8.40
CA GLU A 150 7.05 -24.39 8.15
C GLU A 150 7.82 -23.06 8.19
N VAL A 151 7.31 -22.02 7.55
CA VAL A 151 7.94 -20.69 7.56
C VAL A 151 7.96 -20.09 8.94
N ARG A 152 6.88 -20.20 9.70
CA ARG A 152 6.79 -19.71 11.09
C ARG A 152 7.81 -20.41 12.00
N SER A 153 7.94 -21.72 11.86
CA SER A 153 8.84 -22.52 12.70
C SER A 153 10.32 -22.38 12.31
N SER A 154 10.62 -22.10 11.04
CA SER A 154 11.99 -22.04 10.53
C SER A 154 12.81 -20.86 11.05
N GLY A 155 12.17 -19.75 11.39
CA GLY A 155 12.85 -18.52 11.84
C GLY A 155 13.77 -17.87 10.80
N ASN A 156 13.80 -18.38 9.56
CA ASN A 156 14.73 -17.94 8.51
C ASN A 156 14.42 -16.56 7.94
N ILE A 157 13.20 -16.06 8.15
CA ILE A 157 12.75 -14.76 7.66
C ILE A 157 12.32 -13.93 8.86
N VAL A 158 12.93 -12.77 9.03
CA VAL A 158 12.50 -11.80 10.04
C VAL A 158 11.21 -11.13 9.56
N MET A 159 10.11 -11.44 10.22
CA MET A 159 8.80 -10.93 9.89
C MET A 159 8.21 -10.17 11.09
N ARG A 160 7.33 -9.23 10.79
CA ARG A 160 6.52 -8.51 11.79
C ARG A 160 5.06 -8.77 11.52
N GLU A 161 4.26 -8.87 12.57
CA GLU A 161 2.81 -8.97 12.39
C GLU A 161 2.28 -7.92 11.41
N PRO A 162 1.36 -8.30 10.54
CA PRO A 162 0.58 -9.54 10.48
C PRO A 162 1.18 -10.67 9.60
N LEU A 163 2.47 -10.62 9.32
CA LEU A 163 3.16 -11.65 8.51
C LEU A 163 3.62 -12.83 9.38
N PRO A 164 3.72 -14.04 8.82
CA PRO A 164 3.23 -14.45 7.51
C PRO A 164 1.73 -14.76 7.54
N PHE A 165 1.08 -14.71 6.38
CA PHE A 165 -0.33 -15.08 6.24
C PHE A 165 -0.60 -15.74 4.89
N ILE A 166 -1.77 -16.42 4.78
CA ILE A 166 -2.24 -16.96 3.52
C ILE A 166 -3.15 -15.93 2.84
N LEU A 167 -2.90 -15.68 1.57
CA LEU A 167 -3.70 -14.84 0.71
C LEU A 167 -4.43 -15.67 -0.33
N GLU A 168 -5.76 -15.66 -0.33
CA GLU A 168 -6.57 -16.16 -1.44
C GLU A 168 -6.61 -15.08 -2.53
N GLY A 169 -5.88 -15.33 -3.61
CA GLY A 169 -5.78 -14.42 -4.74
C GLY A 169 -6.97 -14.53 -5.69
N ILE A 170 -7.81 -13.50 -5.78
CA ILE A 170 -8.82 -13.39 -6.83
C ILE A 170 -8.13 -12.75 -8.03
N ARG A 171 -8.02 -13.49 -9.15
CA ARG A 171 -7.37 -12.97 -10.35
C ARG A 171 -8.17 -11.82 -10.94
N ARG A 172 -7.53 -10.69 -11.14
CA ARG A 172 -8.11 -9.58 -11.87
C ARG A 172 -7.98 -9.88 -13.36
N HIS A 173 -9.07 -10.25 -14.02
CA HIS A 173 -9.08 -10.34 -15.48
C HIS A 173 -8.74 -8.95 -16.06
N ARG A 174 -7.70 -8.89 -16.89
CA ARG A 174 -7.41 -7.72 -17.70
C ARG A 174 -8.52 -7.66 -18.76
N PRO A 175 -9.33 -6.60 -18.85
CA PRO A 175 -10.14 -6.42 -20.03
C PRO A 175 -9.20 -6.27 -21.23
N LEU A 176 -9.49 -7.03 -22.29
CA LEU A 176 -8.84 -6.97 -23.58
C LEU A 176 -8.98 -5.57 -24.21
#